data_8ac04aa4e6b75f107f3e1f38b42b03c2
#
_entry.id   8ac04aa4e6b75f107f3e1f38b42b03c2
#
_cell.length_a   1.000
_cell.length_b   1.000
_cell.length_c   1.000
_cell.angle_alpha   90.00
_cell.angle_beta   90.00
_cell.angle_gamma   90.00
#
_symmetry.space_group_name_H-M   'P 1'
#
loop_
_entity.id
_entity.type
_entity.pdbx_description
1 polymer ?
#
loop_
_entity_poly.entity_id
_entity_poly.type
_entity_poly.pdbx_seq_one_letter_code
_entity_poly.pdbx_strand_id
1 'polypeptide(L)'
;TLVKSSAASDVYKRQVGGCAAQKDKELVRERAPWVDVVIGTHNTTDVINLLNQAEDWGPITEIIEETTDIETEIAAVRESSVSAFVTIQIGCNNSCTFCIVPSVRGIEISRRPSDIINEIKSLAHDGVKEITLLGQNVNSYGRDLMINNRRKPYFTELLYKIHDIDGIERIRFTSPHPKDFKIETLKAVADLPKVANQIHIPLQSGSNKILSSMHRGYNQKRFLEKVDLIKSFIPNVSISSDIIVGFPGENEDDFQQTMDVVNYAEFDLIYMFKFSPRPGTVASDYVDQFVEKEVIDERFMRLKVRQTEISEKRYKRFVNTDQTILVEKVSKKDNNILTGRIEGGHIV
;
A
#
# COMPACT_ATOMS: atom_id res chain seq x y z
N THR A 1 2.07 18.41 19.53
CA THR A 1 1.92 19.71 20.22
C THR A 1 1.06 20.58 19.32
N LEU A 2 -0.21 20.73 19.70
CA LEU A 2 -1.17 21.60 18.98
C LEU A 2 -0.81 23.07 19.31
N VAL A 3 -0.31 23.78 18.33
CA VAL A 3 -0.11 25.22 18.44
C VAL A 3 -1.47 25.90 18.28
N LYS A 4 -1.99 26.48 19.37
CA LYS A 4 -3.13 27.39 19.32
C LYS A 4 -2.66 28.73 18.73
N SER A 5 -2.98 29.01 17.48
CA SER A 5 -2.90 30.33 16.92
C SER A 5 -4.28 30.98 16.98
N SER A 6 -4.49 31.89 17.89
CA SER A 6 -5.79 32.56 18.08
C SER A 6 -6.10 33.63 17.02
N ALA A 7 -5.14 34.02 16.20
CA ALA A 7 -5.30 35.05 15.18
C ALA A 7 -5.58 34.54 13.75
N ALA A 8 -5.44 33.22 13.53
CA ALA A 8 -5.64 32.62 12.20
C ALA A 8 -6.95 31.80 12.09
N SER A 9 -7.78 31.79 13.14
CA SER A 9 -9.00 30.95 13.16
C SER A 9 -10.09 31.43 12.22
N ASP A 10 -10.09 32.71 11.86
CA ASP A 10 -11.19 33.32 11.10
C ASP A 10 -10.94 33.36 9.58
N VAL A 11 -9.76 32.99 9.12
CA VAL A 11 -9.35 33.11 7.71
C VAL A 11 -9.19 31.77 7.00
N TYR A 12 -8.97 30.67 7.74
CA TYR A 12 -8.70 29.35 7.18
C TYR A 12 -9.76 28.33 7.59
N LYS A 13 -10.34 27.66 6.60
CA LYS A 13 -11.17 26.48 6.82
C LYS A 13 -10.28 25.26 7.05
N ARG A 14 -10.65 24.42 8.03
CA ARG A 14 -9.94 23.20 8.40
C ARG A 14 -10.77 21.99 8.06
N GLN A 15 -10.23 21.13 7.21
CA GLN A 15 -10.85 19.87 6.85
C GLN A 15 -10.06 18.68 7.36
N VAL A 16 -10.75 17.62 7.74
CA VAL A 16 -10.21 16.30 8.04
C VAL A 16 -10.87 15.28 7.13
N GLY A 17 -10.08 14.60 6.30
CA GLY A 17 -10.59 13.65 5.32
C GLY A 17 -9.88 12.30 5.35
N GLY A 18 -10.49 11.31 4.68
CA GLY A 18 -9.92 9.99 4.46
C GLY A 18 -10.24 8.95 5.52
N CYS A 19 -9.44 7.87 5.60
CA CYS A 19 -9.76 6.68 6.40
C CYS A 19 -9.96 6.96 7.90
N ALA A 20 -9.25 7.92 8.48
CA ALA A 20 -9.43 8.29 9.88
C ALA A 20 -10.78 8.97 10.10
N ALA A 21 -11.15 9.89 9.20
CA ALA A 21 -12.46 10.55 9.22
C ALA A 21 -13.60 9.55 9.00
N GLN A 22 -13.45 8.66 8.01
CA GLN A 22 -14.43 7.59 7.73
C GLN A 22 -14.69 6.70 8.95
N LYS A 23 -13.64 6.41 9.72
CA LYS A 23 -13.75 5.58 10.93
C LYS A 23 -14.32 6.34 12.12
N ASP A 24 -13.75 7.51 12.40
CA ASP A 24 -14.01 8.23 13.67
C ASP A 24 -15.19 9.20 13.57
N LYS A 25 -15.63 9.55 12.36
CA LYS A 25 -16.88 10.32 12.10
C LYS A 25 -16.98 11.57 13.00
N GLU A 26 -18.09 11.70 13.73
CA GLU A 26 -18.34 12.80 14.66
C GLU A 26 -17.29 12.93 15.76
N LEU A 27 -16.66 11.84 16.17
CA LEU A 27 -15.60 11.84 17.18
C LEU A 27 -14.40 12.75 16.79
N VAL A 28 -14.18 12.97 15.48
CA VAL A 28 -13.17 13.91 14.98
C VAL A 28 -13.47 15.32 15.50
N ARG A 29 -14.72 15.76 15.42
CA ARG A 29 -15.13 17.09 15.89
C ARG A 29 -15.23 17.19 17.40
N GLU A 30 -15.61 16.11 18.08
CA GLU A 30 -15.57 16.09 19.55
C GLU A 30 -14.15 16.32 20.08
N ARG A 31 -13.14 15.75 19.43
CA ARG A 31 -11.72 15.90 19.79
C ARG A 31 -11.08 17.18 19.26
N ALA A 32 -11.61 17.70 18.15
CA ALA A 32 -11.11 18.87 17.45
C ALA A 32 -12.26 19.81 17.01
N PRO A 33 -12.91 20.53 17.97
CA PRO A 33 -14.08 21.35 17.70
C PRO A 33 -13.87 22.48 16.69
N TRP A 34 -12.63 22.78 16.37
CA TRP A 34 -12.23 23.79 15.38
C TRP A 34 -12.15 23.27 13.94
N VAL A 35 -12.51 22.00 13.69
CA VAL A 35 -12.59 21.43 12.35
C VAL A 35 -13.92 21.85 11.71
N ASP A 36 -13.83 22.45 10.54
CA ASP A 36 -14.99 22.97 9.81
C ASP A 36 -15.69 21.86 8.99
N VAL A 37 -14.92 20.97 8.37
CA VAL A 37 -15.45 19.87 7.55
C VAL A 37 -14.77 18.53 7.90
N VAL A 38 -15.58 17.51 8.16
CA VAL A 38 -15.15 16.10 8.24
C VAL A 38 -15.75 15.34 7.09
N ILE A 39 -14.88 14.69 6.26
CA ILE A 39 -15.30 14.03 5.03
C ILE A 39 -14.71 12.62 4.96
N GLY A 40 -15.51 11.67 4.48
CA GLY A 40 -15.12 10.27 4.37
C GLY A 40 -14.15 9.96 3.24
N THR A 41 -14.05 8.67 2.93
CA THR A 41 -13.21 8.15 1.82
C THR A 41 -13.96 8.10 0.49
N HIS A 42 -15.30 8.19 0.51
CA HIS A 42 -16.16 7.96 -0.64
C HIS A 42 -16.80 9.23 -1.22
N ASN A 43 -16.51 10.40 -0.64
CA ASN A 43 -17.06 11.69 -1.06
C ASN A 43 -16.01 12.81 -1.03
N THR A 44 -14.76 12.48 -1.33
CA THR A 44 -13.65 13.45 -1.34
C THR A 44 -13.80 14.53 -2.40
N THR A 45 -14.56 14.28 -3.47
CA THR A 45 -14.91 15.24 -4.53
C THR A 45 -15.77 16.39 -4.02
N ASP A 46 -16.58 16.15 -2.98
CA ASP A 46 -17.51 17.14 -2.44
C ASP A 46 -16.86 18.15 -1.48
N VAL A 47 -15.57 18.02 -1.20
CA VAL A 47 -14.88 18.85 -0.20
C VAL A 47 -15.07 20.35 -0.42
N ILE A 48 -15.06 20.82 -1.67
CA ILE A 48 -15.24 22.25 -1.98
C ILE A 48 -16.66 22.70 -1.68
N ASN A 49 -17.66 21.89 -2.05
CA ASN A 49 -19.07 22.20 -1.77
C ASN A 49 -19.34 22.24 -0.27
N LEU A 50 -18.79 21.28 0.47
CA LEU A 50 -18.92 21.19 1.93
C LEU A 50 -18.22 22.35 2.64
N LEU A 51 -17.06 22.79 2.14
CA LEU A 51 -16.37 23.97 2.67
C LEU A 51 -17.22 25.25 2.48
N ASN A 52 -17.82 25.42 1.30
CA ASN A 52 -18.74 26.55 1.04
C ASN A 52 -19.97 26.50 1.94
N GLN A 53 -20.60 25.34 2.08
CA GLN A 53 -21.73 25.15 2.98
C GLN A 53 -21.37 25.42 4.45
N ALA A 54 -20.16 25.02 4.86
CA ALA A 54 -19.69 25.26 6.23
C ALA A 54 -19.48 26.75 6.56
N GLU A 55 -19.37 27.62 5.55
CA GLU A 55 -19.35 29.07 5.73
C GLU A 55 -20.71 29.62 6.18
N ASP A 56 -21.79 29.10 5.59
CA ASP A 56 -23.13 29.59 5.83
C ASP A 56 -23.78 28.92 7.05
N TRP A 57 -23.53 27.64 7.27
CA TRP A 57 -24.28 26.79 8.20
C TRP A 57 -23.44 26.29 9.38
N GLY A 58 -22.16 26.61 9.41
CA GLY A 58 -21.23 26.12 10.44
C GLY A 58 -20.66 24.73 10.12
N PRO A 59 -19.94 24.12 11.07
CA PRO A 59 -19.15 22.90 10.82
C PRO A 59 -20.00 21.70 10.40
N ILE A 60 -19.53 20.94 9.39
CA ILE A 60 -20.23 19.81 8.76
C ILE A 60 -19.42 18.53 8.91
N THR A 61 -20.10 17.41 9.19
CA THR A 61 -19.57 16.04 9.05
C THR A 61 -20.40 15.33 8.01
N GLU A 62 -19.75 14.86 6.93
CA GLU A 62 -20.42 14.08 5.90
C GLU A 62 -19.61 12.82 5.56
N ILE A 63 -20.20 11.68 5.90
CA ILE A 63 -19.60 10.35 5.73
C ILE A 63 -20.51 9.51 4.86
N ILE A 64 -20.06 9.15 3.67
CA ILE A 64 -20.73 8.15 2.84
C ILE A 64 -20.18 6.78 3.23
N GLU A 65 -21.05 5.87 3.67
CA GLU A 65 -20.67 4.54 4.19
C GLU A 65 -20.25 3.60 3.06
N GLU A 66 -20.95 3.63 1.94
CA GLU A 66 -20.72 2.74 0.81
C GLU A 66 -20.73 3.52 -0.51
N THR A 67 -19.88 3.12 -1.43
CA THR A 67 -19.92 3.60 -2.82
C THR A 67 -19.99 2.41 -3.76
N THR A 68 -20.60 2.61 -4.91
CA THR A 68 -20.64 1.62 -6.01
C THR A 68 -19.71 2.01 -7.16
N ASP A 69 -19.08 3.16 -7.07
CA ASP A 69 -18.23 3.69 -8.14
C ASP A 69 -16.95 4.34 -7.57
N ILE A 70 -15.93 4.43 -8.40
CA ILE A 70 -14.71 5.17 -8.11
C ILE A 70 -14.78 6.49 -8.87
N GLU A 71 -14.83 7.59 -8.11
CA GLU A 71 -14.76 8.92 -8.68
C GLU A 71 -13.43 9.11 -9.42
N THR A 72 -13.50 9.29 -10.73
CA THR A 72 -12.32 9.39 -11.61
C THR A 72 -12.12 10.79 -12.18
N GLU A 73 -13.03 11.72 -11.90
CA GLU A 73 -13.06 13.04 -12.55
C GLU A 73 -12.10 14.08 -11.96
N ILE A 74 -11.54 13.83 -10.76
CA ILE A 74 -10.58 14.76 -10.18
C ILE A 74 -9.20 14.53 -10.78
N ALA A 75 -8.69 15.54 -11.49
CA ALA A 75 -7.30 15.57 -11.94
C ALA A 75 -6.35 15.56 -10.72
N ALA A 76 -5.55 14.52 -10.58
CA ALA A 76 -4.59 14.43 -9.49
C ALA A 76 -3.50 15.49 -9.63
N VAL A 77 -3.29 16.30 -8.59
CA VAL A 77 -2.10 17.18 -8.50
C VAL A 77 -0.91 16.30 -8.16
N ARG A 78 0.08 16.28 -9.03
CA ARG A 78 1.27 15.42 -8.90
C ARG A 78 2.42 16.19 -8.26
N GLU A 79 3.08 15.57 -7.28
CA GLU A 79 4.33 16.10 -6.71
C GLU A 79 5.55 15.85 -7.63
N SER A 80 5.45 14.88 -8.53
CA SER A 80 6.51 14.49 -9.47
C SER A 80 6.03 14.65 -10.91
N SER A 81 6.88 15.21 -11.76
CA SER A 81 6.63 15.28 -13.20
C SER A 81 7.00 13.99 -13.93
N VAL A 82 7.80 13.11 -13.31
CA VAL A 82 8.34 11.90 -13.94
C VAL A 82 7.67 10.61 -13.45
N SER A 83 6.98 10.63 -12.31
CA SER A 83 6.29 9.46 -11.77
C SER A 83 4.87 9.79 -11.32
N ALA A 84 3.95 8.83 -11.47
CA ALA A 84 2.56 8.99 -11.07
C ALA A 84 2.00 7.72 -10.40
N PHE A 85 1.09 7.92 -9.46
CA PHE A 85 0.27 6.86 -8.88
C PHE A 85 -1.04 6.74 -9.67
N VAL A 86 -1.42 5.52 -10.01
CA VAL A 86 -2.68 5.23 -10.71
C VAL A 86 -3.49 4.23 -9.88
N THR A 87 -4.58 4.69 -9.30
CA THR A 87 -5.50 3.82 -8.58
C THR A 87 -6.25 2.94 -9.58
N ILE A 88 -6.12 1.63 -9.47
CA ILE A 88 -6.83 0.67 -10.32
C ILE A 88 -8.04 0.07 -9.62
N GLN A 89 -8.04 0.07 -8.28
CA GLN A 89 -9.03 -0.57 -7.43
C GLN A 89 -9.05 0.08 -6.06
N ILE A 90 -10.22 0.16 -5.43
CA ILE A 90 -10.41 0.53 -4.02
C ILE A 90 -11.10 -0.61 -3.27
N GLY A 91 -11.04 -0.57 -1.93
CA GLY A 91 -11.67 -1.56 -1.06
C GLY A 91 -10.97 -2.91 -1.04
N CYS A 92 -11.42 -3.82 -0.17
CA CYS A 92 -10.82 -5.14 -0.02
C CYS A 92 -11.82 -6.16 0.52
N ASN A 93 -11.93 -7.31 -0.15
CA ASN A 93 -12.80 -8.42 0.26
C ASN A 93 -12.11 -9.45 1.17
N ASN A 94 -10.87 -9.17 1.63
CA ASN A 94 -10.21 -10.05 2.59
C ASN A 94 -10.66 -9.73 4.02
N SER A 95 -10.78 -10.78 4.85
CA SER A 95 -11.23 -10.73 6.24
C SER A 95 -10.08 -10.77 7.25
N CYS A 96 -8.95 -10.08 6.96
CA CYS A 96 -7.82 -10.04 7.88
C CYS A 96 -8.21 -9.40 9.21
N THR A 97 -8.02 -10.12 10.33
CA THR A 97 -8.56 -9.76 11.65
C THR A 97 -8.03 -8.43 12.23
N PHE A 98 -6.88 -7.98 11.79
CA PHE A 98 -6.25 -6.71 12.23
C PHE A 98 -6.55 -5.51 11.32
N CYS A 99 -7.21 -5.75 10.18
CA CYS A 99 -7.31 -4.77 9.11
C CYS A 99 -8.64 -4.02 9.13
N ILE A 100 -8.57 -2.69 9.18
CA ILE A 100 -9.74 -1.81 9.16
C ILE A 100 -10.20 -1.46 7.73
N VAL A 101 -9.44 -1.84 6.70
CA VAL A 101 -9.70 -1.42 5.31
C VAL A 101 -11.12 -1.74 4.83
N PRO A 102 -11.69 -2.95 5.05
CA PRO A 102 -13.05 -3.22 4.61
C PRO A 102 -14.09 -2.25 5.21
N SER A 103 -13.89 -1.83 6.47
CA SER A 103 -14.81 -0.91 7.15
C SER A 103 -14.70 0.54 6.71
N VAL A 104 -13.56 0.95 6.13
CA VAL A 104 -13.31 2.37 5.78
C VAL A 104 -13.14 2.60 4.28
N ARG A 105 -12.96 1.54 3.48
CA ARG A 105 -12.83 1.61 2.02
C ARG A 105 -13.88 0.77 1.30
N GLY A 106 -14.69 0.00 2.03
CA GLY A 106 -15.73 -0.86 1.49
C GLY A 106 -15.20 -2.11 0.79
N ILE A 107 -16.08 -2.72 0.00
CA ILE A 107 -15.80 -3.90 -0.85
C ILE A 107 -14.87 -3.54 -2.01
N GLU A 108 -14.28 -4.55 -2.64
CA GLU A 108 -13.46 -4.35 -3.84
C GLU A 108 -14.28 -3.79 -4.99
N ILE A 109 -13.86 -2.63 -5.50
CA ILE A 109 -14.39 -1.98 -6.70
C ILE A 109 -13.22 -1.69 -7.62
N SER A 110 -13.25 -2.27 -8.81
CA SER A 110 -12.22 -2.09 -9.84
C SER A 110 -12.63 -1.02 -10.83
N ARG A 111 -11.70 -0.14 -11.19
CA ARG A 111 -11.89 0.80 -12.31
C ARG A 111 -11.91 0.04 -13.64
N ARG A 112 -12.62 0.56 -14.61
CA ARG A 112 -12.65 -0.05 -15.97
C ARG A 112 -11.27 0.01 -16.60
N PRO A 113 -10.82 -1.06 -17.29
CA PRO A 113 -9.51 -1.07 -17.95
C PRO A 113 -9.30 0.08 -18.94
N SER A 114 -10.38 0.49 -19.66
CA SER A 114 -10.35 1.63 -20.59
C SER A 114 -9.94 2.93 -19.91
N ASP A 115 -10.49 3.19 -18.72
CA ASP A 115 -10.29 4.45 -18.00
C ASP A 115 -8.86 4.53 -17.46
N ILE A 116 -8.36 3.40 -16.93
CA ILE A 116 -6.96 3.28 -16.50
C ILE A 116 -6.01 3.51 -17.68
N ILE A 117 -6.24 2.87 -18.81
CA ILE A 117 -5.40 3.01 -20.00
C ILE A 117 -5.43 4.44 -20.54
N ASN A 118 -6.59 5.09 -20.57
CA ASN A 118 -6.72 6.48 -21.03
C ASN A 118 -5.98 7.44 -20.09
N GLU A 119 -6.12 7.25 -18.78
CA GLU A 119 -5.35 8.03 -17.78
C GLU A 119 -3.85 7.86 -17.98
N ILE A 120 -3.36 6.62 -18.12
CA ILE A 120 -1.93 6.36 -18.31
C ILE A 120 -1.41 6.95 -19.63
N LYS A 121 -2.19 6.91 -20.70
CA LYS A 121 -1.84 7.59 -21.96
C LYS A 121 -1.72 9.10 -21.80
N SER A 122 -2.65 9.72 -21.07
CA SER A 122 -2.57 11.15 -20.73
C SER A 122 -1.33 11.46 -19.91
N LEU A 123 -1.03 10.65 -18.90
CA LEU A 123 0.18 10.79 -18.08
C LEU A 123 1.45 10.67 -18.92
N ALA A 124 1.51 9.71 -19.85
CA ALA A 124 2.64 9.55 -20.76
C ALA A 124 2.82 10.77 -21.68
N HIS A 125 1.71 11.32 -22.18
CA HIS A 125 1.72 12.55 -22.98
C HIS A 125 2.26 13.75 -22.19
N ASP A 126 1.93 13.85 -20.90
CA ASP A 126 2.43 14.86 -19.96
C ASP A 126 3.89 14.63 -19.52
N GLY A 127 4.57 13.60 -20.05
CA GLY A 127 5.97 13.31 -19.79
C GLY A 127 6.27 12.37 -18.62
N VAL A 128 5.24 11.79 -17.99
CA VAL A 128 5.43 10.77 -16.94
C VAL A 128 6.11 9.53 -17.53
N LYS A 129 7.14 9.03 -16.84
CA LYS A 129 7.95 7.87 -17.25
C LYS A 129 7.68 6.62 -16.42
N GLU A 130 7.33 6.79 -15.16
CA GLU A 130 7.03 5.68 -14.25
C GLU A 130 5.61 5.81 -13.72
N ILE A 131 4.88 4.70 -13.71
CA ILE A 131 3.59 4.59 -13.03
C ILE A 131 3.66 3.54 -11.93
N THR A 132 2.94 3.78 -10.84
CA THR A 132 2.72 2.80 -9.79
C THR A 132 1.23 2.52 -9.66
N LEU A 133 0.83 1.27 -9.93
CA LEU A 133 -0.56 0.82 -9.82
C LEU A 133 -0.91 0.62 -8.36
N LEU A 134 -1.98 1.28 -7.90
CA LEU A 134 -2.45 1.25 -6.52
C LEU A 134 -3.76 0.48 -6.38
N GLY A 135 -3.84 -0.29 -5.30
CA GLY A 135 -5.04 -0.98 -4.81
C GLY A 135 -4.78 -1.56 -3.43
N GLN A 136 -5.80 -2.04 -2.76
CA GLN A 136 -5.65 -2.74 -1.48
C GLN A 136 -5.34 -4.24 -1.65
N ASN A 137 -5.63 -4.80 -2.84
CA ASN A 137 -5.21 -6.12 -3.30
C ASN A 137 -5.16 -6.12 -4.84
N VAL A 138 -4.09 -5.58 -5.43
CA VAL A 138 -4.00 -5.40 -6.89
C VAL A 138 -4.14 -6.69 -7.69
N ASN A 139 -3.82 -7.84 -7.09
CA ASN A 139 -3.92 -9.14 -7.75
C ASN A 139 -5.37 -9.62 -7.95
N SER A 140 -6.32 -9.04 -7.21
CA SER A 140 -7.75 -9.31 -7.40
C SER A 140 -8.42 -8.40 -8.43
N TYR A 141 -7.71 -7.36 -8.92
CA TYR A 141 -8.24 -6.39 -9.86
C TYR A 141 -9.03 -7.04 -11.01
N GLY A 142 -10.21 -6.50 -11.24
CA GLY A 142 -11.14 -6.94 -12.30
C GLY A 142 -12.00 -8.16 -11.93
N ARG A 143 -11.85 -8.74 -10.72
CA ARG A 143 -12.67 -9.88 -10.27
C ARG A 143 -14.18 -9.53 -10.20
N ASP A 144 -14.49 -8.30 -9.90
CA ASP A 144 -15.84 -7.73 -9.82
C ASP A 144 -16.38 -7.31 -11.21
N LEU A 145 -15.50 -7.09 -12.18
CA LEU A 145 -15.88 -6.68 -13.52
C LEU A 145 -16.28 -7.87 -14.40
N MET A 146 -17.26 -7.63 -15.28
CA MET A 146 -17.59 -8.56 -16.36
C MET A 146 -16.78 -8.20 -17.61
N ILE A 147 -15.65 -8.90 -17.81
CA ILE A 147 -14.77 -8.68 -18.96
C ILE A 147 -14.82 -9.91 -19.86
N ASN A 148 -15.15 -9.72 -21.13
CA ASN A 148 -15.33 -10.81 -22.12
C ASN A 148 -16.26 -11.92 -21.61
N ASN A 149 -17.40 -11.55 -21.00
CA ASN A 149 -18.40 -12.44 -20.41
C ASN A 149 -17.85 -13.35 -19.30
N ARG A 150 -16.78 -12.94 -18.61
CA ARG A 150 -16.18 -13.67 -17.49
C ARG A 150 -15.85 -12.74 -16.34
N ARG A 151 -16.06 -13.25 -15.12
CA ARG A 151 -15.56 -12.63 -13.88
C ARG A 151 -14.31 -13.37 -13.42
N LYS A 152 -13.15 -12.78 -13.64
CA LYS A 152 -11.85 -13.30 -13.19
C LYS A 152 -10.91 -12.15 -12.90
N PRO A 153 -9.87 -12.33 -12.08
CA PRO A 153 -8.82 -11.32 -11.95
C PRO A 153 -8.25 -10.97 -13.33
N TYR A 154 -8.06 -9.67 -13.58
CA TYR A 154 -7.62 -9.12 -14.85
C TYR A 154 -6.28 -8.37 -14.72
N PHE A 155 -5.61 -8.46 -13.57
CA PHE A 155 -4.39 -7.72 -13.30
C PHE A 155 -3.26 -8.04 -14.28
N THR A 156 -3.05 -9.31 -14.58
CA THR A 156 -2.01 -9.75 -15.52
C THR A 156 -2.24 -9.17 -16.92
N GLU A 157 -3.45 -9.28 -17.43
CA GLU A 157 -3.82 -8.73 -18.75
C GLU A 157 -3.72 -7.19 -18.77
N LEU A 158 -3.98 -6.53 -17.63
CA LEU A 158 -3.79 -5.10 -17.51
C LEU A 158 -2.31 -4.71 -17.63
N LEU A 159 -1.38 -5.47 -17.02
CA LEU A 159 0.07 -5.23 -17.15
C LEU A 159 0.53 -5.28 -18.60
N TYR A 160 0.08 -6.28 -19.39
CA TYR A 160 0.39 -6.35 -20.83
C TYR A 160 -0.11 -5.11 -21.57
N LYS A 161 -1.37 -4.70 -21.33
CA LYS A 161 -1.95 -3.52 -21.99
C LYS A 161 -1.24 -2.21 -21.64
N ILE A 162 -0.77 -2.07 -20.41
CA ILE A 162 -0.04 -0.88 -19.98
C ILE A 162 1.39 -0.88 -20.53
N HIS A 163 2.01 -2.05 -20.63
CA HIS A 163 3.34 -2.20 -21.22
C HIS A 163 3.40 -1.67 -22.65
N ASP A 164 2.33 -1.83 -23.42
CA ASP A 164 2.26 -1.39 -24.81
C ASP A 164 2.05 0.14 -24.98
N ILE A 165 1.95 0.88 -23.87
CA ILE A 165 1.79 2.34 -23.93
C ILE A 165 3.16 3.00 -24.18
N ASP A 166 3.26 3.77 -25.25
CA ASP A 166 4.45 4.57 -25.56
C ASP A 166 4.61 5.69 -24.53
N GLY A 167 5.87 6.02 -24.23
CA GLY A 167 6.23 7.08 -23.28
C GLY A 167 6.36 6.61 -21.83
N ILE A 168 5.70 5.52 -21.42
CA ILE A 168 5.95 4.87 -20.12
C ILE A 168 7.16 3.94 -20.24
N GLU A 169 8.10 4.12 -19.32
CA GLU A 169 9.35 3.37 -19.26
C GLU A 169 9.39 2.37 -18.10
N ARG A 170 8.58 2.61 -17.04
CA ARG A 170 8.57 1.73 -15.87
C ARG A 170 7.18 1.60 -15.25
N ILE A 171 6.82 0.38 -14.89
CA ILE A 171 5.56 0.01 -14.25
C ILE A 171 5.86 -0.65 -12.92
N ARG A 172 5.27 -0.14 -11.85
CA ARG A 172 5.29 -0.72 -10.50
C ARG A 172 3.88 -1.00 -10.03
N PHE A 173 3.77 -1.85 -9.03
CA PHE A 173 2.49 -2.08 -8.34
C PHE A 173 2.72 -2.32 -6.85
N THR A 174 1.72 -2.03 -6.04
CA THR A 174 1.76 -2.20 -4.59
C THR A 174 0.67 -3.14 -4.10
N SER A 175 0.84 -3.62 -2.85
CA SER A 175 -0.20 -4.35 -2.11
C SER A 175 -0.74 -5.62 -2.79
N PRO A 176 0.08 -6.47 -3.44
CA PRO A 176 -0.40 -7.78 -3.83
C PRO A 176 -0.62 -8.64 -2.58
N HIS A 177 -1.70 -9.44 -2.56
CA HIS A 177 -1.91 -10.40 -1.49
C HIS A 177 -1.27 -11.75 -1.86
N PRO A 178 -0.47 -12.39 -0.99
CA PRO A 178 0.24 -13.64 -1.30
C PRO A 178 -0.69 -14.75 -1.80
N LYS A 179 -1.91 -14.83 -1.26
CA LYS A 179 -2.95 -15.79 -1.67
C LYS A 179 -3.33 -15.66 -3.15
N ASP A 180 -3.41 -14.44 -3.65
CA ASP A 180 -3.89 -14.12 -4.99
C ASP A 180 -2.76 -13.95 -6.03
N PHE A 181 -1.49 -14.08 -5.61
CA PHE A 181 -0.32 -13.91 -6.47
C PHE A 181 -0.10 -15.15 -7.33
N LYS A 182 -0.49 -15.09 -8.59
CA LYS A 182 -0.49 -16.22 -9.54
C LYS A 182 0.81 -16.31 -10.36
N ILE A 183 1.06 -17.51 -10.91
CA ILE A 183 2.21 -17.76 -11.81
C ILE A 183 2.14 -16.88 -13.07
N GLU A 184 0.95 -16.65 -13.62
CA GLU A 184 0.75 -15.81 -14.79
C GLU A 184 1.22 -14.36 -14.56
N THR A 185 1.00 -13.83 -13.34
CA THR A 185 1.51 -12.51 -12.95
C THR A 185 3.04 -12.50 -12.85
N LEU A 186 3.64 -13.58 -12.30
CA LEU A 186 5.11 -13.71 -12.25
C LEU A 186 5.73 -13.77 -13.64
N LYS A 187 5.12 -14.52 -14.56
CA LYS A 187 5.54 -14.55 -15.95
C LYS A 187 5.46 -13.18 -16.60
N ALA A 188 4.34 -12.45 -16.40
CA ALA A 188 4.21 -11.10 -16.92
C ALA A 188 5.31 -10.15 -16.37
N VAL A 189 5.64 -10.24 -15.07
CA VAL A 189 6.74 -9.43 -14.50
C VAL A 189 8.09 -9.81 -15.12
N ALA A 190 8.33 -11.10 -15.36
CA ALA A 190 9.57 -11.57 -15.97
C ALA A 190 9.70 -11.23 -17.47
N ASP A 191 8.57 -11.28 -18.20
CA ASP A 191 8.55 -11.15 -19.67
C ASP A 191 8.44 -9.70 -20.15
N LEU A 192 7.92 -8.79 -19.30
CA LEU A 192 7.63 -7.40 -19.66
C LEU A 192 8.73 -6.45 -19.17
N PRO A 193 9.65 -6.00 -20.03
CA PRO A 193 10.81 -5.22 -19.62
C PRO A 193 10.51 -3.87 -18.96
N LYS A 194 9.30 -3.33 -19.14
CA LYS A 194 8.89 -2.11 -18.42
C LYS A 194 8.37 -2.40 -17.01
N VAL A 195 8.02 -3.66 -16.68
CA VAL A 195 7.56 -4.00 -15.32
C VAL A 195 8.78 -4.20 -14.42
N ALA A 196 8.86 -3.39 -13.38
CA ALA A 196 10.03 -3.36 -12.49
C ALA A 196 10.24 -4.72 -11.77
N ASN A 197 11.50 -5.17 -11.69
CA ASN A 197 11.93 -6.36 -10.95
C ASN A 197 11.88 -6.14 -9.43
N GLN A 198 10.76 -5.61 -8.96
CA GLN A 198 10.48 -5.36 -7.56
C GLN A 198 9.10 -5.93 -7.20
N ILE A 199 9.07 -6.80 -6.21
CA ILE A 199 7.82 -7.41 -5.72
C ILE A 199 7.70 -7.15 -4.24
N HIS A 200 6.58 -6.54 -3.84
CA HIS A 200 6.17 -6.45 -2.46
C HIS A 200 5.22 -7.61 -2.14
N ILE A 201 5.55 -8.45 -1.15
CA ILE A 201 4.73 -9.61 -0.76
C ILE A 201 4.57 -9.66 0.76
N PRO A 202 3.44 -9.17 1.33
CA PRO A 202 3.23 -9.06 2.78
C PRO A 202 3.16 -10.43 3.48
N LEU A 203 4.16 -10.76 4.30
CA LEU A 203 4.20 -11.97 5.12
C LEU A 203 3.26 -11.87 6.34
N GLN A 204 3.36 -10.76 7.05
CA GLN A 204 2.74 -10.41 8.33
C GLN A 204 3.32 -11.19 9.53
N SER A 205 3.41 -12.51 9.48
CA SER A 205 4.04 -13.40 10.48
C SER A 205 4.56 -14.68 9.83
N GLY A 206 5.60 -15.25 10.38
CA GLY A 206 6.14 -16.57 9.97
C GLY A 206 5.47 -17.76 10.67
N SER A 207 4.69 -17.53 11.72
CA SER A 207 3.99 -18.57 12.47
C SER A 207 2.66 -18.94 11.82
N ASN A 208 2.43 -20.24 11.59
CA ASN A 208 1.16 -20.75 11.08
C ASN A 208 -0.01 -20.44 12.04
N LYS A 209 0.22 -20.49 13.35
CA LYS A 209 -0.75 -20.15 14.38
C LYS A 209 -1.18 -18.69 14.24
N ILE A 210 -0.22 -17.78 14.15
CA ILE A 210 -0.49 -16.34 14.03
C ILE A 210 -1.12 -16.03 12.66
N LEU A 211 -0.63 -16.59 11.55
CA LEU A 211 -1.23 -16.42 10.23
C LEU A 211 -2.69 -16.88 10.18
N SER A 212 -3.01 -17.98 10.87
CA SER A 212 -4.40 -18.46 11.01
C SER A 212 -5.24 -17.46 11.81
N SER A 213 -4.75 -16.97 12.94
CA SER A 213 -5.43 -15.97 13.78
C SER A 213 -5.60 -14.63 13.04
N MET A 214 -4.69 -14.28 12.16
CA MET A 214 -4.76 -13.12 11.26
C MET A 214 -5.70 -13.31 10.07
N HIS A 215 -6.25 -14.51 9.84
CA HIS A 215 -7.05 -14.89 8.66
C HIS A 215 -6.34 -14.64 7.31
N ARG A 216 -5.04 -14.99 7.21
CA ARG A 216 -4.27 -14.70 5.99
C ARG A 216 -4.56 -15.63 4.82
N GLY A 217 -5.18 -16.80 5.04
CA GLY A 217 -5.55 -17.76 3.98
C GLY A 217 -4.37 -18.49 3.32
N TYR A 218 -3.17 -18.40 3.91
CA TYR A 218 -1.97 -19.16 3.56
C TYR A 218 -1.19 -19.52 4.83
N ASN A 219 -0.26 -20.47 4.71
CA ASN A 219 0.67 -20.86 5.77
C ASN A 219 2.12 -20.52 5.38
N GLN A 220 3.05 -20.66 6.33
CA GLN A 220 4.47 -20.43 6.15
C GLN A 220 5.03 -21.14 4.91
N LYS A 221 4.76 -22.45 4.77
CA LYS A 221 5.26 -23.27 3.66
C LYS A 221 4.84 -22.70 2.30
N ARG A 222 3.55 -22.42 2.12
CA ARG A 222 3.02 -21.82 0.87
C ARG A 222 3.60 -20.43 0.59
N PHE A 223 3.91 -19.66 1.64
CA PHE A 223 4.56 -18.38 1.48
C PHE A 223 6.01 -18.56 0.98
N LEU A 224 6.78 -19.45 1.58
CA LEU A 224 8.16 -19.74 1.16
C LEU A 224 8.21 -20.30 -0.27
N GLU A 225 7.34 -21.24 -0.61
CA GLU A 225 7.19 -21.72 -2.00
C GLU A 225 6.92 -20.56 -2.99
N LYS A 226 6.16 -19.55 -2.56
CA LYS A 226 5.92 -18.36 -3.38
C LYS A 226 7.18 -17.51 -3.52
N VAL A 227 7.95 -17.32 -2.45
CA VAL A 227 9.24 -16.60 -2.51
C VAL A 227 10.22 -17.30 -3.45
N ASP A 228 10.32 -18.62 -3.37
CA ASP A 228 11.20 -19.41 -4.25
C ASP A 228 10.76 -19.29 -5.71
N LEU A 229 9.46 -19.34 -5.94
CA LEU A 229 8.90 -19.17 -7.28
C LEU A 229 9.21 -17.77 -7.85
N ILE A 230 9.05 -16.72 -7.04
CA ILE A 230 9.41 -15.34 -7.43
C ILE A 230 10.90 -15.28 -7.83
N LYS A 231 11.79 -15.80 -6.98
CA LYS A 231 13.25 -15.82 -7.25
C LYS A 231 13.62 -16.63 -8.49
N SER A 232 12.89 -17.70 -8.78
CA SER A 232 13.13 -18.56 -9.94
C SER A 232 12.71 -17.91 -11.27
N PHE A 233 11.62 -17.14 -11.27
CA PHE A 233 11.14 -16.44 -12.47
C PHE A 233 11.86 -15.12 -12.75
N ILE A 234 12.27 -14.41 -11.69
CA ILE A 234 12.84 -13.06 -11.80
C ILE A 234 14.21 -13.04 -11.13
N PRO A 235 15.29 -13.28 -11.90
CA PRO A 235 16.65 -13.19 -11.38
C PRO A 235 16.93 -11.79 -10.81
N ASN A 236 17.61 -11.74 -9.65
CA ASN A 236 17.96 -10.48 -8.97
C ASN A 236 16.78 -9.63 -8.52
N VAL A 237 15.58 -10.20 -8.44
CA VAL A 237 14.38 -9.50 -7.93
C VAL A 237 14.64 -8.84 -6.57
N SER A 238 14.12 -7.63 -6.40
CA SER A 238 14.03 -6.99 -5.09
C SER A 238 12.71 -7.35 -4.44
N ILE A 239 12.77 -8.04 -3.31
CA ILE A 239 11.57 -8.48 -2.58
C ILE A 239 11.43 -7.65 -1.30
N SER A 240 10.27 -7.03 -1.11
CA SER A 240 9.91 -6.39 0.16
C SER A 240 8.70 -7.07 0.80
N SER A 241 8.56 -6.89 2.11
CA SER A 241 7.49 -7.52 2.89
C SER A 241 7.01 -6.62 4.02
N ASP A 242 5.86 -6.98 4.61
CA ASP A 242 5.36 -6.41 5.86
C ASP A 242 5.41 -7.46 6.97
N ILE A 243 5.78 -7.04 8.17
CA ILE A 243 5.75 -7.89 9.37
C ILE A 243 5.14 -7.10 10.52
N ILE A 244 4.19 -7.73 11.22
CA ILE A 244 3.58 -7.23 12.44
C ILE A 244 4.15 -8.04 13.62
N VAL A 245 4.84 -7.37 14.54
CA VAL A 245 5.40 -7.96 15.77
C VAL A 245 4.42 -7.74 16.91
N GLY A 246 4.25 -8.77 17.75
CA GLY A 246 3.39 -8.70 18.94
C GLY A 246 1.90 -8.78 18.62
N PHE A 247 1.53 -9.49 17.56
CA PHE A 247 0.11 -9.80 17.32
C PHE A 247 -0.46 -10.58 18.52
N PRO A 248 -1.74 -10.38 18.92
CA PRO A 248 -2.33 -11.07 20.05
C PRO A 248 -2.08 -12.58 20.02
N GLY A 249 -1.59 -13.13 21.13
CA GLY A 249 -1.25 -14.55 21.28
C GLY A 249 0.09 -14.98 20.68
N GLU A 250 0.89 -14.04 20.14
CA GLU A 250 2.26 -14.33 19.68
C GLU A 250 3.17 -14.63 20.86
N ASN A 251 3.74 -15.84 20.92
CA ASN A 251 4.78 -16.20 21.87
C ASN A 251 6.20 -16.14 21.24
N GLU A 252 7.23 -16.54 21.98
CA GLU A 252 8.61 -16.47 21.48
C GLU A 252 8.86 -17.45 20.33
N ASP A 253 8.28 -18.65 20.37
CA ASP A 253 8.42 -19.63 19.29
C ASP A 253 7.74 -19.13 17.99
N ASP A 254 6.60 -18.44 18.11
CA ASP A 254 5.91 -17.81 16.96
C ASP A 254 6.78 -16.70 16.34
N PHE A 255 7.42 -15.89 17.18
CA PHE A 255 8.33 -14.85 16.71
C PHE A 255 9.59 -15.45 16.07
N GLN A 256 10.16 -16.53 16.67
CA GLN A 256 11.31 -17.21 16.09
C GLN A 256 10.99 -17.77 14.69
N GLN A 257 9.82 -18.36 14.48
CA GLN A 257 9.38 -18.79 13.15
C GLN A 257 9.34 -17.61 12.15
N THR A 258 8.97 -16.42 12.61
CA THR A 258 9.02 -15.21 11.77
C THR A 258 10.47 -14.86 11.40
N MET A 259 11.39 -14.92 12.35
CA MET A 259 12.82 -14.71 12.12
C MET A 259 13.41 -15.73 11.14
N ASP A 260 12.98 -17.00 11.22
CA ASP A 260 13.42 -18.07 10.32
C ASP A 260 12.98 -17.79 8.88
N VAL A 261 11.74 -17.33 8.68
CA VAL A 261 11.28 -16.91 7.34
C VAL A 261 12.07 -15.71 6.82
N VAL A 262 12.36 -14.72 7.67
CA VAL A 262 13.17 -13.54 7.31
C VAL A 262 14.58 -13.95 6.86
N ASN A 263 15.20 -14.87 7.62
CA ASN A 263 16.52 -15.41 7.30
C ASN A 263 16.54 -16.19 5.97
N TYR A 264 15.50 -16.98 5.71
CA TYR A 264 15.38 -17.76 4.47
C TYR A 264 15.06 -16.87 3.25
N ALA A 265 14.10 -15.99 3.39
CA ALA A 265 13.63 -15.16 2.29
C ALA A 265 14.65 -14.07 1.89
N GLU A 266 15.46 -13.60 2.84
CA GLU A 266 16.42 -12.50 2.64
C GLU A 266 15.78 -11.30 1.90
N PHE A 267 14.75 -10.73 2.51
CA PHE A 267 14.06 -9.57 1.93
C PHE A 267 15.01 -8.37 1.78
N ASP A 268 14.88 -7.63 0.69
CA ASP A 268 15.62 -6.38 0.49
C ASP A 268 15.16 -5.31 1.48
N LEU A 269 13.86 -5.30 1.80
CA LEU A 269 13.24 -4.38 2.74
C LEU A 269 12.07 -5.05 3.46
N ILE A 270 11.95 -4.80 4.75
CA ILE A 270 10.74 -5.14 5.53
C ILE A 270 10.17 -3.84 6.12
N TYR A 271 8.89 -3.59 5.88
CA TYR A 271 8.12 -2.63 6.65
C TYR A 271 7.67 -3.32 7.93
N MET A 272 8.25 -2.87 9.04
CA MET A 272 8.05 -3.48 10.34
C MET A 272 7.06 -2.65 11.16
N PHE A 273 6.06 -3.34 11.72
CA PHE A 273 5.02 -2.73 12.54
C PHE A 273 4.94 -3.44 13.88
N LYS A 274 4.74 -2.68 14.95
CA LYS A 274 4.26 -3.20 16.24
C LYS A 274 2.75 -3.33 16.13
N PHE A 275 2.18 -4.42 16.64
CA PHE A 275 0.74 -4.55 16.69
C PHE A 275 0.14 -3.34 17.44
N SER A 276 -0.87 -2.75 16.87
CA SER A 276 -1.64 -1.67 17.47
C SER A 276 -3.13 -1.99 17.30
N PRO A 277 -3.87 -2.20 18.38
CA PRO A 277 -5.29 -2.52 18.29
C PRO A 277 -6.04 -1.35 17.64
N ARG A 278 -6.83 -1.68 16.63
CA ARG A 278 -7.67 -0.71 15.92
C ARG A 278 -9.13 -1.00 16.27
N PRO A 279 -9.82 -0.12 17.03
CA PRO A 279 -11.22 -0.32 17.36
C PRO A 279 -12.05 -0.65 16.12
N GLY A 280 -12.92 -1.65 16.24
CA GLY A 280 -13.73 -2.16 15.13
C GLY A 280 -13.08 -3.29 14.31
N THR A 281 -11.88 -3.74 14.66
CA THR A 281 -11.27 -4.95 14.08
C THR A 281 -11.34 -6.11 15.04
N VAL A 282 -11.50 -7.34 14.53
CA VAL A 282 -11.59 -8.56 15.35
C VAL A 282 -10.37 -8.72 16.28
N ALA A 283 -9.17 -8.40 15.80
CA ALA A 283 -7.96 -8.50 16.61
C ALA A 283 -7.90 -7.47 17.77
N SER A 284 -8.68 -6.37 17.70
CA SER A 284 -8.79 -5.44 18.82
C SER A 284 -9.51 -6.01 20.03
N ASP A 285 -10.31 -7.06 19.82
CA ASP A 285 -11.11 -7.71 20.86
C ASP A 285 -10.35 -8.85 21.57
N TYR A 286 -9.14 -9.20 21.10
CA TYR A 286 -8.29 -10.23 21.72
C TYR A 286 -7.50 -9.70 22.94
N VAL A 287 -8.15 -8.90 23.79
CA VAL A 287 -7.50 -8.13 24.88
C VAL A 287 -6.69 -9.01 25.82
N ASP A 288 -7.20 -10.17 26.21
CA ASP A 288 -6.54 -11.12 27.12
C ASP A 288 -5.29 -11.79 26.50
N GLN A 289 -5.06 -11.60 25.19
CA GLN A 289 -3.93 -12.16 24.44
C GLN A 289 -2.90 -11.11 24.05
N PHE A 290 -3.08 -9.85 24.46
CA PHE A 290 -2.12 -8.79 24.11
C PHE A 290 -0.75 -9.10 24.69
N VAL A 291 0.26 -8.94 23.85
CA VAL A 291 1.65 -9.13 24.23
C VAL A 291 2.13 -7.86 24.94
N GLU A 292 2.89 -8.04 26.01
CA GLU A 292 3.48 -6.93 26.78
C GLU A 292 4.34 -6.03 25.87
N LYS A 293 4.24 -4.73 26.11
CA LYS A 293 4.90 -3.72 25.28
C LYS A 293 6.42 -3.91 25.23
N GLU A 294 7.03 -4.26 26.35
CA GLU A 294 8.47 -4.48 26.50
C GLU A 294 8.93 -5.66 25.63
N VAL A 295 8.13 -6.73 25.57
CA VAL A 295 8.39 -7.90 24.71
C VAL A 295 8.26 -7.53 23.23
N ILE A 296 7.25 -6.74 22.87
CA ILE A 296 7.07 -6.24 21.48
C ILE A 296 8.27 -5.38 21.09
N ASP A 297 8.71 -4.48 21.99
CA ASP A 297 9.82 -3.56 21.73
C ASP A 297 11.14 -4.33 21.53
N GLU A 298 11.39 -5.35 22.33
CA GLU A 298 12.56 -6.24 22.24
C GLU A 298 12.55 -7.02 20.92
N ARG A 299 11.46 -7.71 20.59
CA ARG A 299 11.32 -8.47 19.34
C ARG A 299 11.46 -7.57 18.12
N PHE A 300 10.85 -6.39 18.16
CA PHE A 300 10.97 -5.40 17.09
C PHE A 300 12.42 -4.98 16.84
N MET A 301 13.19 -4.79 17.90
CA MET A 301 14.61 -4.44 17.78
C MET A 301 15.44 -5.61 17.21
N ARG A 302 15.19 -6.85 17.63
CA ARG A 302 15.84 -8.04 17.02
C ARG A 302 15.57 -8.15 15.53
N LEU A 303 14.30 -8.00 15.13
CA LEU A 303 13.91 -8.01 13.72
C LEU A 303 14.60 -6.88 12.95
N LYS A 304 14.63 -5.67 13.50
CA LYS A 304 15.29 -4.50 12.89
C LYS A 304 16.78 -4.73 12.66
N VAL A 305 17.50 -5.19 13.68
CA VAL A 305 18.93 -5.49 13.57
C VAL A 305 19.18 -6.52 12.48
N ARG A 306 18.44 -7.63 12.51
CA ARG A 306 18.61 -8.70 11.53
C ARG A 306 18.28 -8.26 10.11
N GLN A 307 17.22 -7.51 9.92
CA GLN A 307 16.85 -6.97 8.61
C GLN A 307 17.90 -5.99 8.08
N THR A 308 18.50 -5.17 8.94
CA THR A 308 19.59 -4.27 8.53
C THR A 308 20.76 -5.05 7.94
N GLU A 309 21.21 -6.11 8.63
CA GLU A 309 22.27 -7.00 8.14
C GLU A 309 21.94 -7.63 6.77
N ILE A 310 20.69 -8.12 6.63
CA ILE A 310 20.22 -8.71 5.38
C ILE A 310 20.19 -7.66 4.26
N SER A 311 19.65 -6.46 4.53
CA SER A 311 19.58 -5.38 3.55
C SER A 311 20.96 -4.96 3.08
N GLU A 312 21.93 -4.82 3.99
CA GLU A 312 23.34 -4.50 3.63
C GLU A 312 23.96 -5.61 2.75
N LYS A 313 23.74 -6.88 3.09
CA LYS A 313 24.17 -8.01 2.28
C LYS A 313 23.54 -7.97 0.88
N ARG A 314 22.22 -7.73 0.83
CA ARG A 314 21.45 -7.68 -0.44
C ARG A 314 21.87 -6.50 -1.31
N TYR A 315 22.17 -5.33 -0.74
CA TYR A 315 22.58 -4.15 -1.51
C TYR A 315 23.99 -4.29 -2.11
N LYS A 316 24.88 -5.10 -1.52
CA LYS A 316 26.22 -5.38 -2.07
C LYS A 316 26.16 -5.98 -3.47
N ARG A 317 25.05 -6.61 -3.90
CA ARG A 317 24.90 -7.14 -5.27
C ARG A 317 24.90 -6.06 -6.35
N PHE A 318 24.62 -4.80 -5.99
CA PHE A 318 24.62 -3.68 -6.93
C PHE A 318 25.98 -2.98 -7.03
N VAL A 319 26.93 -3.30 -6.15
CA VAL A 319 28.26 -2.70 -6.17
C VAL A 319 29.02 -3.20 -7.40
N ASN A 320 29.64 -2.27 -8.13
CA ASN A 320 30.37 -2.54 -9.38
C ASN A 320 29.48 -3.14 -10.50
N THR A 321 28.19 -2.81 -10.51
CA THR A 321 27.26 -3.16 -11.59
C THR A 321 26.67 -1.89 -12.20
N ASP A 322 26.37 -1.95 -13.50
CA ASP A 322 25.66 -0.87 -14.19
C ASP A 322 24.18 -0.97 -13.86
N GLN A 323 23.55 0.15 -13.47
CA GLN A 323 22.14 0.24 -13.12
C GLN A 323 21.47 1.37 -13.89
N THR A 324 20.29 1.08 -14.45
CA THR A 324 19.44 2.10 -15.05
C THR A 324 18.68 2.86 -13.97
N ILE A 325 18.88 4.18 -13.90
CA ILE A 325 18.29 5.06 -12.89
C ILE A 325 17.22 5.93 -13.54
N LEU A 326 16.03 5.96 -12.98
CA LEU A 326 15.05 7.01 -13.23
C LEU A 326 15.35 8.19 -12.29
N VAL A 327 15.83 9.29 -12.85
CA VAL A 327 16.06 10.52 -12.08
C VAL A 327 14.73 11.18 -11.78
N GLU A 328 14.43 11.39 -10.50
CA GLU A 328 13.13 11.90 -10.03
C GLU A 328 13.20 13.38 -9.65
N LYS A 329 14.27 13.82 -9.03
CA LYS A 329 14.40 15.18 -8.49
C LYS A 329 15.84 15.53 -8.13
N VAL A 330 16.04 16.81 -7.83
CA VAL A 330 17.23 17.30 -7.13
C VAL A 330 17.19 16.85 -5.67
N SER A 331 18.32 16.46 -5.11
CA SER A 331 18.45 16.06 -3.70
C SER A 331 18.05 17.20 -2.77
N LYS A 332 17.31 16.85 -1.70
CA LYS A 332 16.96 17.84 -0.65
C LYS A 332 18.18 18.29 0.19
N LYS A 333 19.31 17.55 0.12
CA LYS A 333 20.50 17.83 0.91
C LYS A 333 21.55 18.65 0.14
N ASP A 334 21.59 18.53 -1.19
CA ASP A 334 22.54 19.23 -2.04
C ASP A 334 21.93 19.45 -3.44
N ASN A 335 21.81 20.69 -3.85
CA ASN A 335 21.22 21.07 -5.13
C ASN A 335 22.06 20.63 -6.36
N ASN A 336 23.30 20.21 -6.17
CA ASN A 336 24.18 19.71 -7.23
C ASN A 336 24.03 18.19 -7.42
N ILE A 337 23.26 17.52 -6.57
CA ILE A 337 23.06 16.06 -6.59
C ILE A 337 21.65 15.76 -7.07
N LEU A 338 21.54 14.84 -8.03
CA LEU A 338 20.26 14.29 -8.45
C LEU A 338 19.91 13.06 -7.61
N THR A 339 18.63 12.83 -7.37
CA THR A 339 18.12 11.64 -6.71
C THR A 339 17.22 10.88 -7.65
N GLY A 340 17.41 9.58 -7.74
CA GLY A 340 16.58 8.71 -8.54
C GLY A 340 16.46 7.32 -7.93
N ARG A 341 15.81 6.42 -8.67
CA ARG A 341 15.66 5.02 -8.27
C ARG A 341 16.07 4.08 -9.38
N ILE A 342 16.75 3.01 -8.98
CA ILE A 342 16.99 1.86 -9.85
C ILE A 342 15.70 1.04 -9.99
N GLU A 343 15.72 0.06 -10.89
CA GLU A 343 14.56 -0.81 -11.16
C GLU A 343 14.07 -1.53 -9.89
N GLY A 344 14.98 -2.04 -9.06
CA GLY A 344 14.67 -2.67 -7.77
C GLY A 344 14.09 -1.73 -6.70
N GLY A 345 13.87 -0.44 -6.99
CA GLY A 345 13.26 0.54 -6.09
C GLY A 345 14.22 1.21 -5.11
N HIS A 346 15.50 0.87 -5.14
CA HIS A 346 16.50 1.48 -4.26
C HIS A 346 16.85 2.90 -4.73
N ILE A 347 16.94 3.81 -3.75
CA ILE A 347 17.30 5.22 -3.99
C ILE A 347 18.80 5.34 -4.17
N VAL A 348 19.21 6.12 -5.15
CA VAL A 348 20.58 6.47 -5.47
C VAL A 348 20.73 7.96 -5.72
#